data_0cee2f12cc2f209837ad596220849f77
#
_entry.id   0cee2f12cc2f209837ad596220849f77
#
_cell.length_a   1.000
_cell.length_b   1.000
_cell.length_c   1.000
_cell.angle_alpha   90.00
_cell.angle_beta   90.00
_cell.angle_gamma   90.00
#
_symmetry.space_group_name_H-M   'P 1'
#
loop_
_entity.id
_entity.type
_entity.pdbx_description
1 polymer ?
#
loop_
_entity_poly.entity_id
_entity_poly.type
_entity_poly.pdbx_seq_one_letter_code
_entity_poly.pdbx_strand_id
1 'polypeptide(L)'
;MTRMDGALTPGVGFVSIYILGSTTMTDRQIIVPDGMRLLCEHAGYAPAVKVGKTLYCAGQVGRTPELSVIEDPEQQFLAAWENLRLVLGAGGCEFEDVVEMTTYHVDMHRHMPTFRRVKDEVFPRSTCAWTCIGVGELARPGLLLEIKCIAVQR
;
A
#
# COMPACT_ATOMS: atom_id res chain seq x y z
N MET A 1 46.55 -31.54 24.60
CA MET A 1 46.00 -31.71 25.95
C MET A 1 46.57 -30.62 26.83
N THR A 2 45.91 -29.49 26.96
CA THR A 2 46.24 -28.46 27.93
C THR A 2 44.99 -27.64 28.23
N ARG A 3 44.44 -27.89 29.39
CA ARG A 3 43.30 -27.20 29.99
C ARG A 3 43.80 -25.89 30.56
N MET A 4 43.14 -24.80 30.27
CA MET A 4 43.29 -23.55 31.05
C MET A 4 41.96 -23.26 31.73
N ASP A 5 41.96 -23.46 33.04
CA ASP A 5 40.90 -23.04 33.95
C ASP A 5 41.00 -21.53 34.15
N GLY A 6 39.98 -20.81 33.77
CA GLY A 6 39.83 -19.37 34.03
C GLY A 6 38.59 -19.12 34.89
N ALA A 7 38.80 -18.51 36.02
CA ALA A 7 37.87 -18.31 37.10
C ALA A 7 36.60 -17.54 36.73
N LEU A 8 35.47 -18.04 37.22
CA LEU A 8 34.15 -17.43 37.17
C LEU A 8 34.05 -16.26 38.16
N THR A 9 33.82 -15.06 37.67
CA THR A 9 33.28 -13.96 38.47
C THR A 9 31.75 -13.96 38.38
N PRO A 10 31.00 -13.94 39.48
CA PRO A 10 29.55 -13.90 39.46
C PRO A 10 29.04 -12.47 39.27
N GLY A 11 28.19 -12.22 38.29
CA GLY A 11 27.39 -11.00 38.30
C GLY A 11 27.25 -10.20 37.02
N VAL A 12 27.11 -10.83 35.89
CA VAL A 12 26.47 -10.15 34.73
C VAL A 12 25.60 -11.19 34.03
N GLY A 13 24.30 -11.01 34.11
CA GLY A 13 23.35 -11.84 33.39
C GLY A 13 23.57 -11.71 31.87
N PHE A 14 24.26 -12.69 31.29
CA PHE A 14 24.30 -12.83 29.84
C PHE A 14 22.91 -13.22 29.37
N VAL A 15 22.17 -12.26 28.79
CA VAL A 15 21.08 -12.56 27.90
C VAL A 15 21.74 -13.22 26.70
N SER A 16 21.73 -14.55 26.66
CA SER A 16 22.12 -15.32 25.49
C SER A 16 21.08 -15.05 24.41
N ILE A 17 21.31 -14.01 23.58
CA ILE A 17 20.58 -13.85 22.34
C ILE A 17 21.09 -14.96 21.43
N TYR A 18 20.38 -16.07 21.40
CA TYR A 18 20.51 -17.04 20.32
C TYR A 18 19.99 -16.36 19.05
N ILE A 19 20.87 -15.66 18.34
CA ILE A 19 20.65 -15.41 16.93
C ILE A 19 20.79 -16.77 16.27
N LEU A 20 19.71 -17.55 16.26
CA LEU A 20 19.54 -18.60 15.28
C LEU A 20 19.64 -17.87 13.93
N GLY A 21 20.76 -18.09 13.26
CA GLY A 21 21.00 -17.59 11.91
C GLY A 21 20.04 -18.23 10.93
N SER A 22 18.77 -17.84 10.99
CA SER A 22 17.91 -17.74 9.83
C SER A 22 18.22 -16.36 9.27
N THR A 23 18.97 -16.30 8.20
CA THR A 23 18.91 -15.19 7.28
C THR A 23 17.47 -15.20 6.77
N THR A 24 16.58 -14.55 7.51
CA THR A 24 15.27 -14.19 6.97
C THR A 24 15.60 -13.21 5.86
N MET A 25 15.74 -13.73 4.66
CA MET A 25 15.45 -12.98 3.46
C MET A 25 14.14 -12.30 3.79
N THR A 26 14.16 -11.00 3.94
CA THR A 26 12.91 -10.23 4.08
C THR A 26 12.03 -10.75 2.96
N ASP A 27 10.91 -11.40 3.32
CA ASP A 27 9.99 -12.03 2.35
C ASP A 27 9.26 -10.92 1.59
N ARG A 28 10.03 -10.23 0.77
CA ARG A 28 9.59 -9.11 -0.05
C ARG A 28 9.07 -9.66 -1.36
N GLN A 29 7.78 -9.49 -1.57
CA GLN A 29 7.09 -9.91 -2.79
C GLN A 29 6.63 -8.68 -3.57
N ILE A 30 6.88 -8.66 -4.87
CA ILE A 30 6.33 -7.67 -5.79
C ILE A 30 4.94 -8.15 -6.20
N ILE A 31 3.94 -7.32 -5.98
CA ILE A 31 2.53 -7.64 -6.28
C ILE A 31 2.11 -6.86 -7.52
N VAL A 32 1.72 -7.58 -8.56
CA VAL A 32 1.26 -7.00 -9.83
C VAL A 32 -0.02 -7.72 -10.25
N PRO A 33 -1.19 -7.09 -10.14
CA PRO A 33 -2.42 -7.63 -10.71
C PRO A 33 -2.28 -7.85 -12.22
N ASP A 34 -2.93 -8.87 -12.76
CA ASP A 34 -2.83 -9.20 -14.19
C ASP A 34 -3.14 -8.02 -15.13
N GLY A 35 -4.13 -7.22 -14.79
CA GLY A 35 -4.50 -6.02 -15.57
C GLY A 35 -3.55 -4.82 -15.41
N MET A 36 -2.47 -4.94 -14.61
CA MET A 36 -1.55 -3.82 -14.33
C MET A 36 -0.11 -4.06 -14.81
N ARG A 37 0.14 -5.06 -15.63
CA ARG A 37 1.49 -5.35 -16.16
C ARG A 37 2.06 -4.20 -16.96
N LEU A 38 1.24 -3.58 -17.81
CA LEU A 38 1.64 -2.40 -18.60
C LEU A 38 2.14 -1.25 -17.72
N LEU A 39 1.57 -1.08 -16.53
CA LEU A 39 2.03 -0.05 -15.59
C LEU A 39 3.47 -0.31 -15.14
N CYS A 40 3.80 -1.55 -14.76
CA CYS A 40 5.15 -1.89 -14.32
C CYS A 40 6.17 -1.70 -15.45
N GLU A 41 5.82 -2.09 -16.67
CA GLU A 41 6.68 -2.01 -17.84
C GLU A 41 6.94 -0.55 -18.26
N HIS A 42 5.91 0.31 -18.24
CA HIS A 42 6.03 1.69 -18.71
C HIS A 42 6.40 2.70 -17.63
N ALA A 43 5.94 2.50 -16.40
CA ALA A 43 6.16 3.47 -15.32
C ALA A 43 7.29 3.06 -14.36
N GLY A 44 7.78 1.82 -14.44
CA GLY A 44 8.96 1.37 -13.70
C GLY A 44 8.76 1.20 -12.19
N TYR A 45 7.51 1.04 -11.72
CA TYR A 45 7.20 0.76 -10.32
C TYR A 45 6.16 -0.35 -10.15
N ALA A 46 6.13 -0.97 -8.98
CA ALA A 46 5.17 -2.01 -8.65
C ALA A 46 3.87 -1.41 -8.07
N PRO A 47 2.68 -1.93 -8.44
CA PRO A 47 1.41 -1.54 -7.81
C PRO A 47 1.38 -1.77 -6.30
N ALA A 48 2.04 -2.80 -5.80
CA ALA A 48 2.29 -2.98 -4.38
C ALA A 48 3.54 -3.84 -4.09
N VAL A 49 4.01 -3.72 -2.85
CA VAL A 49 5.06 -4.57 -2.28
C VAL A 49 4.53 -5.17 -0.99
N LYS A 50 4.63 -6.49 -0.86
CA LYS A 50 4.27 -7.21 0.37
C LYS A 50 5.52 -7.59 1.14
N VAL A 51 5.50 -7.36 2.46
CA VAL A 51 6.55 -7.77 3.39
C VAL A 51 5.89 -8.46 4.57
N GLY A 52 6.07 -9.76 4.70
CA GLY A 52 5.32 -10.58 5.66
C GLY A 52 3.81 -10.43 5.43
N LYS A 53 3.07 -9.98 6.44
CA LYS A 53 1.62 -9.71 6.34
C LYS A 53 1.27 -8.29 5.88
N THR A 54 2.25 -7.40 5.75
CA THR A 54 2.02 -5.99 5.41
C THR A 54 2.12 -5.77 3.91
N LEU A 55 1.09 -5.15 3.34
CA LEU A 55 1.01 -4.77 1.93
C LEU A 55 1.11 -3.24 1.81
N TYR A 56 2.14 -2.78 1.13
CA TYR A 56 2.37 -1.37 0.79
C TYR A 56 1.88 -1.12 -0.62
N CYS A 57 0.74 -0.46 -0.76
CA CYS A 57 0.16 -0.12 -2.07
C CYS A 57 0.74 1.19 -2.57
N ALA A 58 1.14 1.23 -3.83
CA ALA A 58 1.42 2.47 -4.55
C ALA A 58 0.12 3.24 -4.80
N GLY A 59 0.22 4.52 -5.12
CA GLY A 59 -0.93 5.35 -5.46
C GLY A 59 -1.72 4.78 -6.62
N GLN A 60 -3.03 4.65 -6.46
CA GLN A 60 -3.96 4.21 -7.48
C GLN A 60 -4.82 5.39 -7.95
N VAL A 61 -4.96 5.50 -9.25
CA VAL A 61 -5.68 6.59 -9.92
C VAL A 61 -6.77 6.05 -10.83
N GLY A 62 -7.70 6.90 -11.23
CA GLY A 62 -8.80 6.55 -12.12
C GLY A 62 -8.37 6.48 -13.58
N ARG A 63 -7.92 5.33 -14.01
CA ARG A 63 -7.45 5.03 -15.37
C ARG A 63 -7.94 3.67 -15.84
N THR A 64 -8.00 3.49 -17.15
CA THR A 64 -8.27 2.20 -17.78
C THR A 64 -7.03 1.28 -17.72
N PRO A 65 -7.19 -0.03 -18.02
CA PRO A 65 -6.05 -0.94 -18.17
C PRO A 65 -5.01 -0.48 -19.21
N GLU A 66 -5.45 0.25 -20.24
CA GLU A 66 -4.61 0.83 -21.31
C GLU A 66 -3.95 2.15 -20.87
N LEU A 67 -4.04 2.50 -19.59
CA LEU A 67 -3.45 3.69 -18.95
C LEU A 67 -4.07 5.02 -19.39
N SER A 68 -5.27 5.03 -19.98
CA SER A 68 -6.01 6.25 -20.30
C SER A 68 -6.71 6.82 -19.07
N VAL A 69 -6.60 8.13 -18.86
CA VAL A 69 -7.30 8.85 -17.78
C VAL A 69 -8.79 8.90 -18.08
N ILE A 70 -9.61 8.58 -17.08
CA ILE A 70 -11.06 8.68 -17.19
C ILE A 70 -11.49 10.12 -16.91
N GLU A 71 -12.19 10.76 -17.84
CA GLU A 71 -12.49 12.19 -17.78
C GLU A 71 -13.63 12.54 -16.80
N ASP A 72 -14.66 11.69 -16.72
CA ASP A 72 -15.77 11.91 -15.78
C ASP A 72 -15.32 11.72 -14.34
N PRO A 73 -15.50 12.70 -13.44
CA PRO A 73 -14.95 12.64 -12.07
C PRO A 73 -15.48 11.47 -11.26
N GLU A 74 -16.77 11.14 -11.37
CA GLU A 74 -17.36 10.03 -10.62
C GLU A 74 -16.83 8.68 -11.10
N GLN A 75 -16.79 8.48 -12.43
CA GLN A 75 -16.23 7.28 -13.03
C GLN A 75 -14.72 7.16 -12.76
N GLN A 76 -14.00 8.29 -12.74
CA GLN A 76 -12.60 8.32 -12.37
C GLN A 76 -12.38 7.86 -10.92
N PHE A 77 -13.23 8.32 -9.99
CA PHE A 77 -13.13 7.91 -8.58
C PHE A 77 -13.49 6.45 -8.38
N LEU A 78 -14.55 5.96 -9.01
CA LEU A 78 -14.91 4.54 -9.00
C LEU A 78 -13.76 3.67 -9.53
N ALA A 79 -13.13 4.07 -10.63
CA ALA A 79 -12.00 3.34 -11.21
C ALA A 79 -10.76 3.37 -10.31
N ALA A 80 -10.49 4.48 -9.60
CA ALA A 80 -9.39 4.54 -8.64
C ALA A 80 -9.59 3.53 -7.48
N TRP A 81 -10.81 3.44 -6.95
CA TRP A 81 -11.16 2.45 -5.93
C TRP A 81 -11.08 1.01 -6.45
N GLU A 82 -11.58 0.77 -7.67
CA GLU A 82 -11.49 -0.55 -8.30
C GLU A 82 -10.03 -0.96 -8.54
N ASN A 83 -9.19 -0.06 -9.02
CA ASN A 83 -7.76 -0.32 -9.17
C ASN A 83 -7.10 -0.66 -7.82
N LEU A 84 -7.46 0.05 -6.74
CA LEU A 84 -6.98 -0.28 -5.40
C LEU A 84 -7.48 -1.66 -4.95
N ARG A 85 -8.75 -2.00 -5.20
CA ARG A 85 -9.32 -3.32 -4.86
C ARG A 85 -8.57 -4.46 -5.56
N LEU A 86 -8.22 -4.28 -6.83
CA LEU A 86 -7.42 -5.25 -7.58
C LEU A 86 -6.03 -5.45 -6.98
N VAL A 87 -5.38 -4.36 -6.57
CA VAL A 87 -4.05 -4.41 -5.93
C VAL A 87 -4.12 -5.11 -4.57
N LEU A 88 -5.10 -4.77 -3.74
CA LEU A 88 -5.33 -5.42 -2.45
C LEU A 88 -5.57 -6.92 -2.62
N GLY A 89 -6.48 -7.30 -3.51
CA GLY A 89 -6.82 -8.71 -3.79
C GLY A 89 -5.63 -9.52 -4.28
N ALA A 90 -4.81 -8.96 -5.18
CA ALA A 90 -3.58 -9.61 -5.64
C ALA A 90 -2.56 -9.81 -4.50
N GLY A 91 -2.55 -8.93 -3.50
CA GLY A 91 -1.74 -9.04 -2.28
C GLY A 91 -2.34 -9.93 -1.19
N GLY A 92 -3.56 -10.48 -1.40
CA GLY A 92 -4.29 -11.29 -0.43
C GLY A 92 -4.92 -10.46 0.70
N CYS A 93 -5.31 -9.23 0.40
CA CYS A 93 -5.99 -8.29 1.31
C CYS A 93 -7.32 -7.82 0.72
N GLU A 94 -8.16 -7.28 1.58
CA GLU A 94 -9.43 -6.63 1.26
C GLU A 94 -9.44 -5.19 1.81
N PHE A 95 -10.49 -4.41 1.55
CA PHE A 95 -10.61 -3.06 2.10
C PHE A 95 -10.60 -3.03 3.64
N GLU A 96 -11.13 -4.06 4.29
CA GLU A 96 -11.16 -4.23 5.74
C GLU A 96 -9.78 -4.44 6.36
N ASP A 97 -8.78 -4.81 5.56
CA ASP A 97 -7.39 -4.98 5.98
C ASP A 97 -6.58 -3.67 5.93
N VAL A 98 -7.15 -2.61 5.34
CA VAL A 98 -6.48 -1.31 5.23
C VAL A 98 -6.37 -0.67 6.61
N VAL A 99 -5.16 -0.39 7.04
CA VAL A 99 -4.86 0.25 8.35
C VAL A 99 -4.54 1.73 8.21
N GLU A 100 -4.01 2.16 7.08
CA GLU A 100 -3.68 3.55 6.77
C GLU A 100 -4.02 3.85 5.32
N MET A 101 -4.58 5.04 5.08
CA MET A 101 -4.90 5.54 3.75
C MET A 101 -4.55 7.01 3.62
N THR A 102 -3.94 7.39 2.51
CA THR A 102 -3.78 8.79 2.11
C THR A 102 -4.43 9.01 0.76
N THR A 103 -5.23 10.05 0.65
CA THR A 103 -5.85 10.45 -0.61
C THR A 103 -5.38 11.84 -1.00
N TYR A 104 -4.96 11.98 -2.27
CA TYR A 104 -4.51 13.22 -2.87
C TYR A 104 -5.54 13.70 -3.88
N HIS A 105 -5.92 14.97 -3.81
CA HIS A 105 -7.03 15.54 -4.58
C HIS A 105 -6.61 16.79 -5.32
N VAL A 106 -6.88 16.84 -6.62
CA VAL A 106 -6.85 18.06 -7.41
C VAL A 106 -8.23 18.72 -7.34
N ASP A 107 -8.29 20.04 -7.23
CA ASP A 107 -9.54 20.80 -7.03
C ASP A 107 -10.42 20.21 -5.90
N MET A 108 -9.80 19.92 -4.77
CA MET A 108 -10.38 19.14 -3.67
C MET A 108 -11.77 19.61 -3.27
N HIS A 109 -11.96 20.92 -3.09
CA HIS A 109 -13.25 21.47 -2.64
C HIS A 109 -14.37 21.23 -3.65
N ARG A 110 -14.07 21.32 -4.94
CA ARG A 110 -15.02 21.08 -6.03
C ARG A 110 -15.45 19.61 -6.08
N HIS A 111 -14.53 18.69 -5.90
CA HIS A 111 -14.76 17.25 -6.13
C HIS A 111 -15.05 16.45 -4.85
N MET A 112 -14.84 17.02 -3.67
CA MET A 112 -15.03 16.33 -2.39
C MET A 112 -16.44 15.75 -2.19
N PRO A 113 -17.55 16.42 -2.56
CA PRO A 113 -18.88 15.82 -2.42
C PRO A 113 -19.04 14.53 -3.22
N THR A 114 -18.57 14.50 -4.47
CA THR A 114 -18.58 13.30 -5.32
C THR A 114 -17.68 12.21 -4.75
N PHE A 115 -16.45 12.57 -4.35
CA PHE A 115 -15.53 11.63 -3.74
C PHE A 115 -16.10 10.96 -2.49
N ARG A 116 -16.70 11.73 -1.57
CA ARG A 116 -17.29 11.17 -0.33
C ARG A 116 -18.42 10.19 -0.63
N ARG A 117 -19.30 10.52 -1.57
CA ARG A 117 -20.38 9.63 -1.98
C ARG A 117 -19.82 8.30 -2.51
N VAL A 118 -18.90 8.35 -3.46
CA VAL A 118 -18.26 7.15 -4.01
C VAL A 118 -17.52 6.36 -2.93
N LYS A 119 -16.76 7.03 -2.09
CA LYS A 119 -16.05 6.39 -0.97
C LYS A 119 -17.02 5.66 -0.02
N ASP A 120 -18.12 6.30 0.35
CA ASP A 120 -19.09 5.71 1.30
C ASP A 120 -19.83 4.49 0.71
N GLU A 121 -19.90 4.39 -0.64
CA GLU A 121 -20.48 3.23 -1.32
C GLU A 121 -19.50 2.05 -1.41
N VAL A 122 -18.20 2.31 -1.62
CA VAL A 122 -17.23 1.26 -1.96
C VAL A 122 -16.27 0.89 -0.83
N PHE A 123 -16.09 1.76 0.17
CA PHE A 123 -15.10 1.55 1.23
C PHE A 123 -15.77 1.47 2.61
N PRO A 124 -15.48 0.46 3.45
CA PRO A 124 -16.07 0.31 4.77
C PRO A 124 -15.85 1.53 5.67
N ARG A 125 -16.85 1.90 6.45
CA ARG A 125 -16.74 3.05 7.36
C ARG A 125 -15.81 2.74 8.53
N SER A 126 -14.99 3.73 8.90
CA SER A 126 -14.19 3.75 10.14
C SER A 126 -13.19 2.61 10.30
N THR A 127 -12.58 2.15 9.23
CA THR A 127 -11.67 1.00 9.29
C THR A 127 -10.20 1.38 9.32
N CYS A 128 -9.80 2.60 8.91
CA CYS A 128 -8.38 2.98 8.82
C CYS A 128 -8.10 4.41 9.28
N ALA A 129 -6.84 4.69 9.58
CA ALA A 129 -6.34 6.05 9.72
C ALA A 129 -6.29 6.70 8.32
N TRP A 130 -7.06 7.77 8.11
CA TRP A 130 -7.16 8.44 6.81
C TRP A 130 -6.64 9.86 6.84
N THR A 131 -5.77 10.20 5.90
CA THR A 131 -5.30 11.56 5.62
C THR A 131 -5.77 12.00 4.23
N CYS A 132 -6.32 13.21 4.12
CA CYS A 132 -6.81 13.79 2.88
C CYS A 132 -6.02 15.07 2.56
N ILE A 133 -5.43 15.14 1.37
CA ILE A 133 -4.49 16.21 0.96
C ILE A 133 -4.94 16.79 -0.37
N GLY A 134 -5.08 18.14 -0.42
CA GLY A 134 -5.22 18.88 -1.67
C GLY A 134 -3.85 19.09 -2.33
N VAL A 135 -3.74 18.84 -3.63
CA VAL A 135 -2.52 19.01 -4.42
C VAL A 135 -2.80 19.84 -5.67
N GLY A 136 -1.78 20.48 -6.21
CA GLY A 136 -1.92 21.27 -7.44
C GLY A 136 -2.09 20.42 -8.69
N GLU A 137 -1.41 19.27 -8.75
CA GLU A 137 -1.45 18.34 -9.87
C GLU A 137 -1.09 16.91 -9.42
N LEU A 138 -1.44 15.92 -10.23
CA LEU A 138 -1.02 14.54 -10.13
C LEU A 138 -0.15 14.17 -11.34
N ALA A 139 0.34 12.93 -11.38
CA ALA A 139 1.33 12.47 -12.35
C ALA A 139 0.92 12.63 -13.82
N ARG A 140 -0.37 12.77 -14.11
CA ARG A 140 -0.87 13.03 -15.46
C ARG A 140 -1.97 14.09 -15.45
N PRO A 141 -2.01 14.95 -16.48
CA PRO A 141 -3.12 15.91 -16.66
C PRO A 141 -4.48 15.19 -16.65
N GLY A 142 -5.47 15.79 -16.02
CA GLY A 142 -6.83 15.26 -15.93
C GLY A 142 -7.07 14.30 -14.78
N LEU A 143 -6.03 13.85 -14.07
CA LEU A 143 -6.21 13.10 -12.83
C LEU A 143 -6.69 14.03 -11.71
N LEU A 144 -7.72 13.59 -10.98
CA LEU A 144 -8.35 14.32 -9.88
C LEU A 144 -8.14 13.66 -8.52
N LEU A 145 -7.82 12.36 -8.51
CA LEU A 145 -7.69 11.56 -7.30
C LEU A 145 -6.55 10.56 -7.43
N GLU A 146 -5.77 10.44 -6.37
CA GLU A 146 -4.85 9.33 -6.14
C GLU A 146 -5.07 8.78 -4.72
N ILE A 147 -5.16 7.45 -4.59
CA ILE A 147 -5.37 6.75 -3.32
C ILE A 147 -4.17 5.86 -3.04
N LYS A 148 -3.51 6.08 -1.91
CA LYS A 148 -2.42 5.24 -1.40
C LYS A 148 -2.84 4.61 -0.08
N CYS A 149 -2.45 3.35 0.18
CA CYS A 149 -2.74 2.73 1.46
C CYS A 149 -1.67 1.72 1.92
N ILE A 150 -1.75 1.38 3.20
CA ILE A 150 -1.08 0.23 3.81
C ILE A 150 -2.17 -0.70 4.33
N ALA A 151 -2.05 -1.99 4.01
CA ALA A 151 -2.94 -3.02 4.52
C ALA A 151 -2.16 -4.10 5.28
N VAL A 152 -2.80 -4.73 6.27
CA VAL A 152 -2.23 -5.83 7.04
C VAL A 152 -3.18 -7.02 6.94
N GLN A 153 -2.70 -8.08 6.30
CA GLN A 153 -3.46 -9.32 6.11
C GLN A 153 -3.81 -9.95 7.46
N ARG A 154 -5.07 -10.24 7.66
CA ARG A 154 -5.60 -10.94 8.85
C ARG A 154 -5.15 -12.38 8.97
#